data_4c8280431f3670ce28a28a0779967ede
#
_entry.id   4c8280431f3670ce28a28a0779967ede
#
_cell.length_a   1.000
_cell.length_b   1.000
_cell.length_c   1.000
_cell.angle_alpha   90.00
_cell.angle_beta   90.00
_cell.angle_gamma   90.00
#
_symmetry.space_group_name_H-M   'P 1'
#
loop_
_entity.id
_entity.type
_entity.pdbx_description
1 polymer ?
#
loop_
_entity_poly.entity_id
_entity_poly.type
_entity_poly.pdbx_seq_one_letter_code
_entity_poly.pdbx_strand_id
1 'polypeptide(L)'
;VRFLNLIAAEPDICRVPIMIDSSKWEIIEAGLQVVQGKCVVNSISLKEGEEKFIWEAKQIKRYGAAVIIMAFDEVGQADNYQKRIEIAERSYRILVDVVKFPSEDIIFDLNIFPVATGMDEHKRNAIDFIDATRWVRQNLPNVSVSGGVSNVSFSFRGNDGVREAMHSVFLYHAI
;
A
#
# COMPACT_ATOMS: atom_id res chain seq x y z
N VAL A 1 -13.82 -16.14 4.96
CA VAL A 1 -13.50 -17.33 5.78
C VAL A 1 -13.57 -18.60 4.95
N ARG A 2 -14.73 -19.01 4.40
CA ARG A 2 -14.88 -20.30 3.69
C ARG A 2 -13.85 -20.47 2.55
N PHE A 3 -13.66 -19.45 1.71
CA PHE A 3 -12.67 -19.48 0.63
C PHE A 3 -11.23 -19.69 1.17
N LEU A 4 -10.84 -18.91 2.19
CA LEU A 4 -9.51 -19.03 2.79
C LEU A 4 -9.25 -20.41 3.41
N ASN A 5 -10.26 -20.99 4.06
CA ASN A 5 -10.15 -22.35 4.59
C ASN A 5 -9.99 -23.42 3.49
N LEU A 6 -10.65 -23.24 2.35
CA LEU A 6 -10.49 -24.14 1.21
C LEU A 6 -9.09 -24.09 0.62
N ILE A 7 -8.56 -22.89 0.35
CA ILE A 7 -7.22 -22.74 -0.23
C ILE A 7 -6.10 -23.12 0.74
N ALA A 8 -6.33 -23.01 2.06
CA ALA A 8 -5.35 -23.42 3.07
C ALA A 8 -5.09 -24.94 3.06
N ALA A 9 -6.04 -25.73 2.55
CA ALA A 9 -5.88 -27.18 2.40
C ALA A 9 -5.14 -27.59 1.10
N GLU A 10 -4.88 -26.64 0.19
CA GLU A 10 -4.25 -26.92 -1.10
C GLU A 10 -2.73 -26.77 -0.98
N PRO A 11 -1.94 -27.86 -1.14
CA PRO A 11 -0.49 -27.85 -0.91
C PRO A 11 0.28 -26.84 -1.79
N ASP A 12 -0.21 -26.58 -3.00
CA ASP A 12 0.43 -25.66 -3.93
C ASP A 12 0.13 -24.19 -3.59
N ILE A 13 -0.95 -23.91 -2.87
CA ILE A 13 -1.36 -22.55 -2.50
C ILE A 13 -0.89 -22.20 -1.09
N CYS A 14 -0.98 -23.14 -0.13
CA CYS A 14 -0.71 -22.84 1.29
C CYS A 14 0.74 -22.39 1.58
N ARG A 15 1.67 -22.62 0.64
CA ARG A 15 3.07 -22.20 0.74
C ARG A 15 3.35 -20.76 0.29
N VAL A 16 2.38 -20.08 -0.33
CA VAL A 16 2.52 -18.68 -0.75
C VAL A 16 1.85 -17.75 0.24
N PRO A 17 2.45 -16.56 0.51
CA PRO A 17 1.82 -15.55 1.35
C PRO A 17 0.48 -15.10 0.78
N ILE A 18 -0.51 -14.96 1.66
CA ILE A 18 -1.84 -14.44 1.30
C ILE A 18 -1.91 -12.96 1.67
N MET A 19 -2.42 -12.14 0.75
CA MET A 19 -2.78 -10.76 1.03
C MET A 19 -4.29 -10.65 1.21
N ILE A 20 -4.71 -10.11 2.36
CA ILE A 20 -6.11 -9.83 2.67
C ILE A 20 -6.39 -8.40 2.23
N ASP A 21 -7.21 -8.26 1.18
CA ASP A 21 -7.55 -6.96 0.57
C ASP A 21 -9.00 -6.60 0.89
N SER A 22 -9.19 -5.60 1.73
CA SER A 22 -10.50 -5.04 2.05
C SER A 22 -10.38 -3.65 2.67
N SER A 23 -11.39 -2.80 2.43
CA SER A 23 -11.58 -1.52 3.13
C SER A 23 -12.38 -1.65 4.43
N LYS A 24 -12.85 -2.87 4.77
CA LYS A 24 -13.68 -3.12 5.95
C LYS A 24 -12.91 -3.94 6.98
N TRP A 25 -12.79 -3.39 8.19
CA TRP A 25 -12.02 -4.05 9.25
C TRP A 25 -12.54 -5.45 9.60
N GLU A 26 -13.85 -5.63 9.69
CA GLU A 26 -14.46 -6.92 10.00
C GLU A 26 -14.10 -8.02 9.00
N ILE A 27 -13.85 -7.67 7.74
CA ILE A 27 -13.41 -8.61 6.70
C ILE A 27 -11.92 -8.92 6.87
N ILE A 28 -11.11 -7.91 7.15
CA ILE A 28 -9.68 -8.06 7.44
C ILE A 28 -9.49 -8.97 8.63
N GLU A 29 -10.17 -8.69 9.74
CA GLU A 29 -10.07 -9.49 10.97
C GLU A 29 -10.51 -10.94 10.76
N ALA A 30 -11.64 -11.16 10.11
CA ALA A 30 -12.11 -12.51 9.77
C ALA A 30 -11.13 -13.28 8.87
N GLY A 31 -10.40 -12.57 8.00
CA GLY A 31 -9.32 -13.15 7.21
C GLY A 31 -8.10 -13.50 8.06
N LEU A 32 -7.66 -12.57 8.92
CA LEU A 32 -6.52 -12.78 9.81
C LEU A 32 -6.68 -13.97 10.75
N GLN A 33 -7.92 -14.26 11.18
CA GLN A 33 -8.23 -15.40 12.05
C GLN A 33 -8.03 -16.75 11.41
N VAL A 34 -8.03 -16.85 10.08
CA VAL A 34 -7.99 -18.13 9.36
C VAL A 34 -6.80 -18.32 8.44
N VAL A 35 -6.10 -17.23 8.08
CA VAL A 35 -4.90 -17.32 7.23
C VAL A 35 -3.76 -17.97 8.02
N GLN A 36 -3.06 -18.90 7.39
CA GLN A 36 -1.90 -19.58 7.98
C GLN A 36 -0.60 -18.90 7.51
N GLY A 37 0.37 -18.79 8.42
CA GLY A 37 1.67 -18.19 8.14
C GLY A 37 1.64 -16.66 8.05
N LYS A 38 2.73 -16.09 7.55
CA LYS A 38 2.86 -14.64 7.36
C LYS A 38 1.94 -14.16 6.25
N CYS A 39 1.03 -13.27 6.58
CA CYS A 39 0.14 -12.63 5.60
C CYS A 39 0.38 -11.12 5.54
N VAL A 40 -0.25 -10.47 4.57
CA VAL A 40 -0.23 -9.01 4.39
C VAL A 40 -1.66 -8.49 4.45
N VAL A 41 -1.87 -7.39 5.16
CA VAL A 41 -3.14 -6.66 5.16
C VAL A 41 -3.06 -5.51 4.17
N ASN A 42 -4.00 -5.42 3.25
CA ASN A 42 -4.19 -4.30 2.35
C ASN A 42 -5.60 -3.71 2.58
N SER A 43 -5.74 -2.59 3.17
CA SER A 43 -4.79 -1.66 3.75
C SER A 43 -5.41 -0.89 4.92
N ILE A 44 -4.58 -0.18 5.67
CA ILE A 44 -5.02 0.83 6.64
C ILE A 44 -4.46 2.20 6.28
N SER A 45 -5.03 3.26 6.84
CA SER A 45 -4.59 4.64 6.58
C SER A 45 -5.02 5.59 7.70
N LEU A 46 -4.50 6.82 7.67
CA LEU A 46 -4.89 7.90 8.59
C LEU A 46 -6.23 8.57 8.21
N LYS A 47 -6.94 8.07 7.20
CA LYS A 47 -8.20 8.65 6.71
C LYS A 47 -9.25 8.88 7.80
N GLU A 48 -9.35 7.97 8.74
CA GLU A 48 -10.33 8.02 9.83
C GLU A 48 -9.68 8.46 11.18
N GLY A 49 -8.48 9.06 11.10
CA GLY A 49 -7.76 9.59 12.24
C GLY A 49 -6.77 8.62 12.89
N GLU A 50 -5.90 9.15 13.75
CA GLU A 50 -4.81 8.42 14.38
C GLU A 50 -5.29 7.33 15.34
N GLU A 51 -6.36 7.57 16.11
CA GLU A 51 -6.84 6.61 17.11
C GLU A 51 -7.23 5.29 16.45
N LYS A 52 -8.01 5.37 15.35
CA LYS A 52 -8.41 4.19 14.59
C LYS A 52 -7.21 3.52 13.92
N PHE A 53 -6.33 4.29 13.31
CA PHE A 53 -5.10 3.80 12.70
C PHE A 53 -4.22 3.02 13.68
N ILE A 54 -4.00 3.57 14.89
CA ILE A 54 -3.24 2.92 15.96
C ILE A 54 -3.93 1.63 16.41
N TRP A 55 -5.24 1.66 16.54
CA TRP A 55 -6.00 0.48 16.97
C TRP A 55 -5.89 -0.65 15.94
N GLU A 56 -6.16 -0.37 14.66
CA GLU A 56 -6.04 -1.34 13.56
C GLU A 56 -4.62 -1.91 13.47
N ALA A 57 -3.60 -1.04 13.52
CA ALA A 57 -2.20 -1.46 13.49
C ALA A 57 -1.84 -2.39 14.67
N LYS A 58 -2.34 -2.12 15.88
CA LYS A 58 -2.16 -3.00 17.05
C LYS A 58 -2.79 -4.37 16.82
N GLN A 59 -3.99 -4.43 16.23
CA GLN A 59 -4.62 -5.71 15.92
C GLN A 59 -3.82 -6.49 14.89
N ILE A 60 -3.43 -5.86 13.77
CA ILE A 60 -2.63 -6.49 12.71
C ILE A 60 -1.32 -7.05 13.26
N LYS A 61 -0.63 -6.26 14.10
CA LYS A 61 0.59 -6.69 14.79
C LYS A 61 0.39 -7.94 15.63
N ARG A 62 -0.74 -8.04 16.36
CA ARG A 62 -1.05 -9.23 17.18
C ARG A 62 -1.19 -10.51 16.38
N TYR A 63 -1.66 -10.41 15.12
CA TYR A 63 -1.71 -11.53 14.19
C TYR A 63 -0.37 -11.81 13.48
N GLY A 64 0.66 -10.96 13.69
CA GLY A 64 1.96 -11.11 13.07
C GLY A 64 1.98 -10.82 11.56
N ALA A 65 0.98 -10.11 11.04
CA ALA A 65 0.88 -9.77 9.63
C ALA A 65 1.73 -8.53 9.28
N ALA A 66 2.19 -8.46 8.04
CA ALA A 66 2.67 -7.23 7.43
C ALA A 66 1.47 -6.37 6.99
N VAL A 67 1.70 -5.07 6.78
CA VAL A 67 0.61 -4.14 6.49
C VAL A 67 0.97 -3.16 5.38
N ILE A 68 0.04 -2.93 4.47
CA ILE A 68 0.11 -1.84 3.51
C ILE A 68 -0.53 -0.60 4.13
N ILE A 69 0.23 0.50 4.12
CA ILE A 69 -0.20 1.82 4.57
C ILE A 69 -0.45 2.68 3.35
N MET A 70 -1.71 3.01 3.11
CA MET A 70 -2.03 3.95 2.04
C MET A 70 -1.69 5.38 2.44
N ALA A 71 -1.08 6.13 1.53
CA ALA A 71 -0.83 7.57 1.70
C ALA A 71 -2.13 8.37 1.60
N PHE A 72 -2.94 8.28 2.67
CA PHE A 72 -4.26 8.86 2.80
C PHE A 72 -4.43 9.35 4.25
N ASP A 73 -4.70 10.62 4.44
CA ASP A 73 -4.98 11.23 5.75
C ASP A 73 -6.42 11.74 5.86
N GLU A 74 -6.71 12.44 6.93
CA GLU A 74 -8.04 13.00 7.23
C GLU A 74 -8.49 14.03 6.19
N VAL A 75 -7.56 14.61 5.41
CA VAL A 75 -7.85 15.59 4.35
C VAL A 75 -8.15 14.90 3.02
N GLY A 76 -7.45 13.80 2.73
CA GLY A 76 -7.62 13.04 1.49
C GLY A 76 -6.36 12.28 1.06
N GLN A 77 -6.41 11.75 -0.16
CA GLN A 77 -5.28 11.04 -0.76
C GLN A 77 -4.12 11.98 -1.05
N ALA A 78 -2.90 11.47 -0.89
CA ALA A 78 -1.69 12.19 -1.27
C ALA A 78 -1.57 12.24 -2.80
N ASP A 79 -1.77 13.41 -3.37
CA ASP A 79 -1.75 13.67 -4.81
C ASP A 79 -0.44 14.30 -5.32
N ASN A 80 0.43 14.75 -4.42
CA ASN A 80 1.70 15.37 -4.76
C ASN A 80 2.85 14.81 -3.92
N TYR A 81 4.09 15.12 -4.30
CA TYR A 81 5.30 14.65 -3.62
C TYR A 81 5.29 14.97 -2.13
N GLN A 82 5.06 16.24 -1.78
CA GLN A 82 5.18 16.70 -0.39
C GLN A 82 4.20 15.98 0.53
N LYS A 83 2.94 15.86 0.10
CA LYS A 83 1.91 15.18 0.89
C LYS A 83 2.18 13.68 1.06
N ARG A 84 2.76 13.03 0.04
CA ARG A 84 3.17 11.63 0.13
C ARG A 84 4.19 11.39 1.24
N ILE A 85 5.26 12.21 1.28
CA ILE A 85 6.30 12.05 2.29
C ILE A 85 5.83 12.43 3.68
N GLU A 86 5.01 13.47 3.83
CA GLU A 86 4.44 13.88 5.12
C GLU A 86 3.57 12.78 5.74
N ILE A 87 2.67 12.18 4.94
CA ILE A 87 1.81 11.08 5.42
C ILE A 87 2.65 9.85 5.72
N ALA A 88 3.62 9.52 4.88
CA ALA A 88 4.49 8.36 5.10
C ALA A 88 5.32 8.51 6.38
N GLU A 89 5.95 9.67 6.59
CA GLU A 89 6.73 9.95 7.79
C GLU A 89 5.86 9.93 9.05
N ARG A 90 4.69 10.59 9.03
CA ARG A 90 3.74 10.58 10.15
C ARG A 90 3.28 9.16 10.49
N SER A 91 2.88 8.39 9.47
CA SER A 91 2.45 7.01 9.66
C SER A 91 3.59 6.13 10.20
N TYR A 92 4.80 6.29 9.67
CA TYR A 92 5.97 5.55 10.14
C TYR A 92 6.25 5.81 11.62
N ARG A 93 6.28 7.08 12.04
CA ARG A 93 6.50 7.44 13.45
C ARG A 93 5.43 6.84 14.36
N ILE A 94 4.16 6.91 13.98
CA ILE A 94 3.08 6.30 14.77
C ILE A 94 3.28 4.78 14.88
N LEU A 95 3.57 4.11 13.76
CA LEU A 95 3.73 2.67 13.74
C LEU A 95 4.94 2.20 14.56
N VAL A 96 6.10 2.84 14.35
CA VAL A 96 7.35 2.42 15.01
C VAL A 96 7.43 2.91 16.44
N ASP A 97 7.11 4.19 16.70
CA ASP A 97 7.34 4.80 18.00
C ASP A 97 6.18 4.54 18.98
N VAL A 98 4.93 4.48 18.51
CA VAL A 98 3.75 4.30 19.38
C VAL A 98 3.30 2.84 19.40
N VAL A 99 3.07 2.24 18.23
CA VAL A 99 2.58 0.85 18.12
C VAL A 99 3.68 -0.17 18.35
N LYS A 100 4.95 0.21 18.13
CA LYS A 100 6.10 -0.70 18.10
C LYS A 100 5.93 -1.79 17.05
N PHE A 101 5.42 -1.40 15.88
CA PHE A 101 5.27 -2.29 14.73
C PHE A 101 6.65 -2.58 14.13
N PRO A 102 6.95 -3.83 13.72
CA PRO A 102 8.20 -4.14 13.02
C PRO A 102 8.31 -3.33 11.72
N SER A 103 9.38 -2.56 11.56
CA SER A 103 9.53 -1.68 10.39
C SER A 103 9.62 -2.45 9.07
N GLU A 104 10.19 -3.65 9.08
CA GLU A 104 10.27 -4.56 7.93
C GLU A 104 8.92 -5.11 7.45
N ASP A 105 7.89 -4.99 8.28
CA ASP A 105 6.52 -5.41 7.98
C ASP A 105 5.64 -4.25 7.48
N ILE A 106 6.21 -3.06 7.32
CA ILE A 106 5.52 -1.87 6.82
C ILE A 106 5.77 -1.72 5.32
N ILE A 107 4.69 -1.60 4.56
CA ILE A 107 4.72 -1.38 3.11
C ILE A 107 3.90 -0.13 2.81
N PHE A 108 4.50 0.91 2.22
CA PHE A 108 3.78 2.11 1.83
C PHE A 108 3.20 1.99 0.43
N ASP A 109 1.92 2.28 0.25
CA ASP A 109 1.32 2.61 -1.05
C ASP A 109 1.17 4.14 -1.14
N LEU A 110 2.02 4.74 -1.97
CA LEU A 110 2.12 6.19 -2.12
C LEU A 110 1.15 6.76 -3.15
N ASN A 111 0.17 5.98 -3.60
CA ASN A 111 -0.84 6.29 -4.61
C ASN A 111 -0.24 6.64 -5.98
N ILE A 112 -0.36 5.73 -6.93
CA ILE A 112 -0.06 5.99 -8.33
C ILE A 112 -1.31 6.60 -8.99
N PHE A 113 -1.16 7.82 -9.50
CA PHE A 113 -2.21 8.51 -10.26
C PHE A 113 -1.94 8.51 -11.75
N PRO A 114 -3.00 8.64 -12.58
CA PRO A 114 -2.86 8.68 -14.04
C PRO A 114 -2.01 9.86 -14.51
N VAL A 115 -1.30 9.63 -15.62
CA VAL A 115 -0.67 10.69 -16.42
C VAL A 115 -1.45 10.91 -17.70
N ALA A 116 -1.12 11.99 -18.43
CA ALA A 116 -1.74 12.33 -19.72
C ALA A 116 -3.27 12.48 -19.66
N THR A 117 -3.78 13.03 -18.55
CA THR A 117 -5.21 13.29 -18.35
C THR A 117 -5.69 14.57 -19.05
N GLY A 118 -4.78 15.38 -19.59
CA GLY A 118 -5.06 16.70 -20.12
C GLY A 118 -5.06 17.83 -19.06
N MET A 119 -4.91 17.50 -17.78
CA MET A 119 -4.87 18.46 -16.69
C MET A 119 -3.42 18.76 -16.28
N ASP A 120 -3.10 20.05 -16.10
CA ASP A 120 -1.73 20.47 -15.79
C ASP A 120 -1.25 19.96 -14.43
N GLU A 121 -2.13 19.89 -13.45
CA GLU A 121 -1.86 19.37 -12.12
C GLU A 121 -1.43 17.89 -12.09
N HIS A 122 -1.82 17.11 -13.11
CA HIS A 122 -1.48 15.69 -13.21
C HIS A 122 -0.16 15.39 -13.94
N LYS A 123 0.51 16.41 -14.48
CA LYS A 123 1.75 16.23 -15.26
C LYS A 123 2.87 15.59 -14.46
N ARG A 124 2.91 15.83 -13.15
CA ARG A 124 3.97 15.34 -12.27
C ARG A 124 3.62 14.03 -11.57
N ASN A 125 2.41 13.47 -11.73
CA ASN A 125 1.94 12.33 -10.95
C ASN A 125 2.94 11.16 -10.89
N ALA A 126 3.51 10.77 -12.03
CA ALA A 126 4.48 9.68 -12.09
C ALA A 126 5.81 10.05 -11.42
N ILE A 127 6.33 11.25 -11.71
CA ILE A 127 7.61 11.74 -11.17
C ILE A 127 7.49 11.88 -9.65
N ASP A 128 6.42 12.47 -9.16
CA ASP A 128 6.19 12.67 -7.72
C ASP A 128 6.07 11.34 -6.96
N PHE A 129 5.52 10.29 -7.58
CA PHE A 129 5.52 8.95 -7.00
C PHE A 129 6.94 8.36 -6.93
N ILE A 130 7.70 8.45 -8.03
CA ILE A 130 9.07 7.94 -8.10
C ILE A 130 9.98 8.65 -7.08
N ASP A 131 9.89 9.97 -7.01
CA ASP A 131 10.69 10.76 -6.07
C ASP A 131 10.30 10.50 -4.62
N ALA A 132 8.99 10.36 -4.32
CA ALA A 132 8.52 9.99 -2.99
C ALA A 132 8.95 8.56 -2.60
N THR A 133 8.93 7.61 -3.54
CA THR A 133 9.43 6.24 -3.33
C THR A 133 10.92 6.28 -2.95
N ARG A 134 11.72 7.04 -3.68
CA ARG A 134 13.15 7.21 -3.38
C ARG A 134 13.35 7.82 -2.00
N TRP A 135 12.59 8.86 -1.66
CA TRP A 135 12.68 9.51 -0.35
C TRP A 135 12.32 8.55 0.77
N VAL A 136 11.21 7.80 0.67
CA VAL A 136 10.78 6.81 1.66
C VAL A 136 11.88 5.77 1.89
N ARG A 137 12.46 5.23 0.83
CA ARG A 137 13.53 4.21 0.93
C ARG A 137 14.83 4.74 1.56
N GLN A 138 15.10 6.04 1.43
CA GLN A 138 16.30 6.66 2.01
C GLN A 138 16.10 7.12 3.45
N ASN A 139 14.89 7.49 3.84
CA ASN A 139 14.62 8.17 5.12
C ASN A 139 13.84 7.32 6.12
N LEU A 140 13.10 6.31 5.67
CA LEU A 140 12.33 5.42 6.54
C LEU A 140 12.97 4.01 6.52
N PRO A 141 13.73 3.64 7.56
CA PRO A 141 14.48 2.38 7.58
C PRO A 141 13.58 1.15 7.49
N ASN A 142 14.03 0.15 6.72
CA ASN A 142 13.48 -1.20 6.58
C ASN A 142 12.09 -1.30 5.92
N VAL A 143 11.46 -0.20 5.54
CA VAL A 143 10.13 -0.26 4.90
C VAL A 143 10.24 -0.63 3.42
N SER A 144 9.14 -1.15 2.89
CA SER A 144 8.95 -1.38 1.46
C SER A 144 7.94 -0.40 0.86
N VAL A 145 7.93 -0.29 -0.47
CA VAL A 145 6.95 0.51 -1.21
C VAL A 145 6.23 -0.36 -2.22
N SER A 146 4.95 -0.14 -2.36
CA SER A 146 4.04 -0.80 -3.30
C SER A 146 3.23 0.24 -4.08
N GLY A 147 2.55 -0.17 -5.13
CA GLY A 147 1.66 0.70 -5.88
C GLY A 147 0.94 -0.01 -7.01
N GLY A 148 -0.27 0.45 -7.32
CA GLY A 148 -1.09 -0.05 -8.43
C GLY A 148 -0.61 0.48 -9.77
N VAL A 149 0.40 -0.16 -10.39
CA VAL A 149 1.05 0.32 -11.61
C VAL A 149 0.09 0.61 -12.76
N SER A 150 -1.00 -0.14 -12.88
CA SER A 150 -1.98 0.06 -13.96
C SER A 150 -2.66 1.44 -13.93
N ASN A 151 -2.65 2.11 -12.77
CA ASN A 151 -3.23 3.43 -12.62
C ASN A 151 -2.49 4.50 -13.44
N VAL A 152 -1.16 4.39 -13.60
CA VAL A 152 -0.36 5.37 -14.35
C VAL A 152 -0.86 5.56 -15.77
N SER A 153 -1.36 4.49 -16.39
CA SER A 153 -1.82 4.45 -17.79
C SER A 153 -3.33 4.48 -17.94
N PHE A 154 -4.08 4.87 -16.90
CA PHE A 154 -5.54 4.82 -16.90
C PHE A 154 -6.16 5.62 -18.06
N SER A 155 -5.54 6.74 -18.45
CA SER A 155 -5.98 7.58 -19.57
C SER A 155 -5.91 6.87 -20.94
N PHE A 156 -5.20 5.73 -21.02
CA PHE A 156 -5.04 4.93 -22.23
C PHE A 156 -5.77 3.59 -22.16
N ARG A 157 -6.82 3.48 -21.36
CA ARG A 157 -7.65 2.27 -21.30
C ARG A 157 -8.15 1.88 -22.70
N GLY A 158 -8.02 0.58 -23.04
CA GLY A 158 -8.36 0.04 -24.35
C GLY A 158 -7.20 0.04 -25.35
N ASN A 159 -6.03 0.59 -25.01
CA ASN A 159 -4.82 0.54 -25.83
C ASN A 159 -3.70 -0.20 -25.08
N ASP A 160 -3.74 -1.51 -25.10
CA ASP A 160 -2.86 -2.36 -24.29
C ASP A 160 -1.38 -2.19 -24.67
N GLY A 161 -1.04 -2.05 -25.94
CA GLY A 161 0.35 -1.83 -26.37
C GLY A 161 0.97 -0.55 -25.81
N VAL A 162 0.22 0.55 -25.80
CA VAL A 162 0.68 1.81 -25.16
C VAL A 162 0.79 1.63 -23.65
N ARG A 163 -0.18 0.98 -23.03
CA ARG A 163 -0.16 0.75 -21.58
C ARG A 163 1.03 -0.10 -21.13
N GLU A 164 1.34 -1.18 -21.83
CA GLU A 164 2.50 -2.03 -21.57
C GLU A 164 3.81 -1.24 -21.66
N ALA A 165 3.97 -0.43 -22.70
CA ALA A 165 5.13 0.45 -22.85
C ALA A 165 5.25 1.45 -21.69
N MET A 166 4.14 2.09 -21.30
CA MET A 166 4.10 3.01 -20.17
C MET A 166 4.47 2.31 -18.85
N HIS A 167 3.93 1.12 -18.59
CA HIS A 167 4.25 0.34 -17.40
C HIS A 167 5.74 -0.03 -17.36
N SER A 168 6.29 -0.46 -18.47
CA SER A 168 7.71 -0.84 -18.56
C SER A 168 8.63 0.34 -18.24
N VAL A 169 8.38 1.50 -18.83
CA VAL A 169 9.16 2.73 -18.56
C VAL A 169 8.98 3.18 -17.10
N PHE A 170 7.74 3.20 -16.61
CA PHE A 170 7.46 3.60 -15.24
C PHE A 170 8.18 2.72 -14.23
N LEU A 171 8.09 1.39 -14.38
CA LEU A 171 8.76 0.43 -13.49
C LEU A 171 10.27 0.55 -13.54
N TYR A 172 10.85 0.76 -14.72
CA TYR A 172 12.30 0.97 -14.88
C TYR A 172 12.82 2.14 -14.01
N HIS A 173 12.00 3.17 -13.80
CA HIS A 173 12.38 4.33 -12.99
C HIS A 173 11.93 4.23 -11.51
N ALA A 174 10.93 3.41 -11.21
CA ALA A 174 10.36 3.28 -9.86
C ALA A 174 11.03 2.18 -9.01
N ILE A 175 11.66 1.19 -9.65
CA ILE A 175 12.42 0.11 -9.02
C ILE A 175 13.91 0.40 -9.12
#